data_a7020c169ed97f61bdbd5f526da777b1
#
_entry.id   a7020c169ed97f61bdbd5f526da777b1
#
_cell.length_a   1.000
_cell.length_b   1.000
_cell.length_c   1.000
_cell.angle_alpha   90.00
_cell.angle_beta   90.00
_cell.angle_gamma   90.00
#
_symmetry.space_group_name_H-M   'P 1'
#
loop_
_entity.id
_entity.type
_entity.pdbx_description
1 polymer ?
#
loop_
_entity_poly.entity_id
_entity_poly.type
_entity_poly.pdbx_seq_one_letter_code
_entity_poly.pdbx_strand_id
1 'polypeptide(L)'
;MTATTTLHTAAAEALALQLPTAAPLRALTLPGGATSAVLEAAVDGVVASFVGGLSADLALVLTDLGTITAAGGTDHGLVDVTDVLRPSLEAAASVLGVGVLGDARRESAASLFADPETVVFELTAGGQPSGWFGLRVRQNGTVGAPAGRPATSIPTGNLGRINNVEMTLTVEIGRTRMSVRDVLGMEPGAVVELDRSAGAPADVLLNGRLIAHGEVVVVDQDYAVRITKILDVAESL
;
A
#
# COMPACT_ATOMS: atom_id res chain seq x y z
N MET A 1 -15.90 -8.61 18.24
CA MET A 1 -14.71 -7.78 18.49
C MET A 1 -13.39 -8.56 18.60
N THR A 2 -13.37 -9.87 18.75
CA THR A 2 -12.13 -10.66 18.94
C THR A 2 -11.32 -10.96 17.66
N ALA A 3 -11.95 -11.16 16.51
CA ALA A 3 -11.23 -11.56 15.28
C ALA A 3 -10.36 -10.43 14.69
N THR A 4 -10.84 -9.20 14.71
CA THR A 4 -10.10 -8.04 14.17
C THR A 4 -8.87 -7.71 15.02
N THR A 5 -8.98 -7.76 16.35
CA THR A 5 -7.85 -7.55 17.26
C THR A 5 -6.75 -8.59 17.06
N THR A 6 -7.13 -9.85 16.83
CA THR A 6 -6.18 -10.94 16.55
C THR A 6 -5.42 -10.70 15.25
N LEU A 7 -6.10 -10.21 14.20
CA LEU A 7 -5.50 -9.89 12.92
C LEU A 7 -4.45 -8.76 13.04
N HIS A 8 -4.79 -7.68 13.76
CA HIS A 8 -3.85 -6.56 13.98
C HIS A 8 -2.61 -7.01 14.74
N THR A 9 -2.79 -7.82 15.80
CA THR A 9 -1.68 -8.34 16.58
C THR A 9 -0.78 -9.25 15.75
N ALA A 10 -1.36 -10.17 14.96
CA ALA A 10 -0.60 -11.06 14.10
C ALA A 10 0.19 -10.29 13.03
N ALA A 11 -0.38 -9.23 12.45
CA ALA A 11 0.33 -8.37 11.49
C ALA A 11 1.50 -7.63 12.14
N ALA A 12 1.31 -7.10 13.36
CA ALA A 12 2.37 -6.43 14.11
C ALA A 12 3.50 -7.38 14.51
N GLU A 13 3.18 -8.61 14.90
CA GLU A 13 4.16 -9.64 15.21
C GLU A 13 4.94 -10.07 13.97
N ALA A 14 4.26 -10.27 12.83
CA ALA A 14 4.90 -10.62 11.57
C ALA A 14 5.88 -9.52 11.12
N LEU A 15 5.50 -8.25 11.24
CA LEU A 15 6.38 -7.11 10.99
C LEU A 15 7.60 -7.14 11.91
N ALA A 16 7.39 -7.29 13.23
CA ALA A 16 8.45 -7.24 14.22
C ALA A 16 9.51 -8.32 14.02
N LEU A 17 9.10 -9.52 13.57
CA LEU A 17 9.99 -10.65 13.27
C LEU A 17 10.89 -10.41 12.05
N GLN A 18 10.45 -9.60 11.11
CA GLN A 18 11.17 -9.32 9.86
C GLN A 18 11.97 -8.01 9.88
N LEU A 19 11.84 -7.23 10.95
CA LEU A 19 12.62 -6.00 11.07
C LEU A 19 14.11 -6.31 11.23
N PRO A 20 14.98 -5.70 10.42
CA PRO A 20 16.43 -5.91 10.44
C PRO A 20 17.08 -5.19 11.62
N THR A 21 16.77 -5.62 12.83
CA THR A 21 17.28 -5.05 14.08
C THR A 21 18.26 -5.99 14.75
N ALA A 22 19.23 -5.45 15.51
CA ALA A 22 20.25 -6.25 16.20
C ALA A 22 19.67 -7.16 17.29
N ALA A 23 18.52 -6.80 17.85
CA ALA A 23 17.79 -7.60 18.83
C ALA A 23 16.36 -7.85 18.33
N PRO A 24 15.78 -9.04 18.60
CA PRO A 24 14.41 -9.32 18.19
C PRO A 24 13.43 -8.37 18.87
N LEU A 25 12.54 -7.81 18.05
CA LEU A 25 11.49 -6.92 18.54
C LEU A 25 10.23 -7.70 18.94
N ARG A 26 9.50 -7.10 19.86
CA ARG A 26 8.14 -7.54 20.25
C ARG A 26 7.17 -6.41 20.01
N ALA A 27 6.01 -6.74 19.47
CA ALA A 27 4.92 -5.79 19.28
C ALA A 27 3.97 -5.87 20.47
N LEU A 28 3.77 -4.75 21.16
CA LEU A 28 2.84 -4.62 22.27
C LEU A 28 1.76 -3.61 21.88
N THR A 29 0.49 -4.00 21.98
CA THR A 29 -0.62 -3.08 21.71
C THR A 29 -0.58 -1.91 22.67
N LEU A 30 -0.68 -0.70 22.17
CA LEU A 30 -0.74 0.53 22.96
C LEU A 30 -2.20 0.85 23.28
N PRO A 31 -2.67 0.62 24.51
CA PRO A 31 -4.06 0.93 24.88
C PRO A 31 -4.30 2.43 24.84
N GLY A 32 -5.35 2.86 24.14
CA GLY A 32 -5.70 4.29 24.03
C GLY A 32 -5.13 5.01 22.82
N GLY A 33 -4.46 4.28 21.91
CA GLY A 33 -3.92 4.85 20.66
C GLY A 33 -2.59 5.58 20.83
N ALA A 34 -2.28 6.45 19.90
CA ALA A 34 -1.01 7.18 19.90
C ALA A 34 -0.94 8.25 21.01
N THR A 35 0.15 8.24 21.75
CA THR A 35 0.50 9.29 22.70
C THR A 35 1.15 10.48 21.98
N SER A 36 1.30 11.64 22.67
CA SER A 36 2.02 12.79 22.11
C SER A 36 3.45 12.43 21.67
N ALA A 37 4.14 11.58 22.45
CA ALA A 37 5.48 11.12 22.08
C ALA A 37 5.50 10.30 20.77
N VAL A 38 4.47 9.46 20.54
CA VAL A 38 4.32 8.73 19.27
C VAL A 38 4.09 9.68 18.11
N LEU A 39 3.22 10.69 18.29
CA LEU A 39 2.92 11.67 17.26
C LEU A 39 4.11 12.57 16.91
N GLU A 40 4.91 12.94 17.89
CA GLU A 40 6.18 13.68 17.67
C GLU A 40 7.19 12.82 16.88
N ALA A 41 7.33 11.55 17.23
CA ALA A 41 8.22 10.64 16.50
C ALA A 41 7.69 10.32 15.09
N ALA A 42 6.38 10.37 14.88
CA ALA A 42 5.72 10.03 13.62
C ALA A 42 5.90 11.09 12.51
N VAL A 43 6.59 12.19 12.77
CA VAL A 43 6.93 13.19 11.75
C VAL A 43 7.81 12.59 10.65
N ASP A 44 8.65 11.62 10.99
CA ASP A 44 9.54 10.91 10.06
C ASP A 44 9.26 9.41 10.13
N GLY A 45 8.26 8.95 9.40
CA GLY A 45 7.84 7.56 9.34
C GLY A 45 7.91 6.98 7.94
N VAL A 46 7.70 5.67 7.84
CA VAL A 46 7.47 4.98 6.56
C VAL A 46 6.02 4.54 6.50
N VAL A 47 5.33 4.96 5.45
CA VAL A 47 3.90 4.67 5.24
C VAL A 47 3.73 3.85 3.98
N ALA A 48 2.84 2.87 4.01
CA ALA A 48 2.44 2.07 2.86
C ALA A 48 0.95 1.74 2.93
N SER A 49 0.32 1.60 1.77
CA SER A 49 -1.08 1.17 1.67
C SER A 49 -1.15 -0.23 1.10
N PHE A 50 -1.96 -1.08 1.71
CA PHE A 50 -2.28 -2.42 1.24
C PHE A 50 -3.68 -2.44 0.63
N VAL A 51 -3.81 -3.05 -0.54
CA VAL A 51 -5.07 -3.22 -1.26
C VAL A 51 -5.32 -4.69 -1.53
N GLY A 52 -6.41 -5.21 -1.02
CA GLY A 52 -6.78 -6.62 -1.14
C GLY A 52 -8.25 -6.85 -0.77
N GLY A 53 -8.58 -8.06 -0.35
CA GLY A 53 -9.89 -8.37 0.22
C GLY A 53 -10.20 -7.50 1.45
N LEU A 54 -9.17 -7.18 2.23
CA LEU A 54 -9.14 -6.10 3.21
C LEU A 54 -8.15 -5.06 2.68
N SER A 55 -8.52 -3.78 2.74
CA SER A 55 -7.56 -2.70 2.49
C SER A 55 -7.06 -2.16 3.83
N ALA A 56 -5.79 -1.76 3.88
CA ALA A 56 -5.19 -1.24 5.10
C ALA A 56 -4.13 -0.18 4.80
N ASP A 57 -3.95 0.72 5.76
CA ASP A 57 -2.82 1.63 5.80
C ASP A 57 -1.87 1.21 6.92
N LEU A 58 -0.60 1.13 6.60
CA LEU A 58 0.46 0.73 7.51
C LEU A 58 1.40 1.91 7.72
N ALA A 59 1.80 2.15 8.96
CA ALA A 59 2.83 3.14 9.29
C ALA A 59 3.84 2.54 10.24
N LEU A 60 5.12 2.77 9.99
CA LEU A 60 6.23 2.33 10.80
C LEU A 60 7.12 3.52 11.16
N VAL A 61 7.38 3.69 12.44
CA VAL A 61 8.30 4.70 12.99
C VAL A 61 9.32 3.99 13.84
N LEU A 62 10.60 4.24 13.60
CA LEU A 62 11.71 3.65 14.33
C LEU A 62 12.56 4.75 14.96
N THR A 63 12.94 4.55 16.21
CA THR A 63 13.74 5.53 16.97
C THR A 63 15.17 5.61 16.51
N ASP A 64 15.72 4.52 15.94
CA ASP A 64 17.08 4.47 15.41
C ASP A 64 17.08 3.89 13.99
N LEU A 65 17.00 4.79 13.02
CA LEU A 65 17.13 4.44 11.61
C LEU A 65 18.59 4.23 11.18
N GLY A 66 19.56 4.73 11.96
CA GLY A 66 20.98 4.62 11.64
C GLY A 66 21.50 3.19 11.70
N THR A 67 21.05 2.39 12.67
CA THR A 67 21.41 0.97 12.78
C THR A 67 20.77 0.13 11.67
N ILE A 68 19.61 0.52 11.15
CA ILE A 68 18.91 -0.17 10.09
C ILE A 68 19.55 0.08 8.74
N THR A 69 19.94 1.31 8.45
CA THR A 69 20.71 1.64 7.24
C THR A 69 22.09 0.98 7.23
N ALA A 70 22.71 0.80 8.41
CA ALA A 70 23.98 0.08 8.53
C ALA A 70 23.82 -1.44 8.29
N ALA A 71 22.65 -2.03 8.60
CA ALA A 71 22.34 -3.43 8.33
C ALA A 71 22.10 -3.69 6.82
N GLY A 72 21.73 -2.68 6.04
CA GLY A 72 21.52 -2.76 4.60
C GLY A 72 22.81 -2.78 3.73
N GLY A 73 24.00 -2.71 4.33
CA GLY A 73 25.28 -2.79 3.63
C GLY A 73 26.05 -1.46 3.57
N THR A 74 27.36 -1.55 3.34
CA THR A 74 28.32 -0.44 3.43
C THR A 74 28.36 0.52 2.24
N ASP A 75 27.53 0.35 1.22
CA ASP A 75 27.43 1.32 0.11
C ASP A 75 26.44 2.43 0.45
N HIS A 76 26.97 3.41 1.14
CA HIS A 76 26.28 4.64 1.54
C HIS A 76 25.80 5.44 0.31
N GLY A 77 24.57 5.23 -0.12
CA GLY A 77 23.91 6.10 -1.10
C GLY A 77 22.96 5.44 -2.09
N LEU A 78 22.84 4.12 -2.13
CA LEU A 78 22.02 3.41 -3.11
C LEU A 78 20.84 2.64 -2.52
N VAL A 79 20.74 2.48 -1.20
CA VAL A 79 19.65 1.74 -0.57
C VAL A 79 18.79 2.69 0.25
N ASP A 80 17.53 2.87 -0.18
CA ASP A 80 16.56 3.65 0.56
C ASP A 80 16.08 2.86 1.81
N VAL A 81 15.83 3.56 2.90
CA VAL A 81 15.24 2.98 4.13
C VAL A 81 13.92 2.27 3.81
N THR A 82 13.15 2.77 2.87
CA THR A 82 11.89 2.15 2.42
C THR A 82 12.12 0.76 1.84
N ASP A 83 13.20 0.57 1.08
CA ASP A 83 13.55 -0.74 0.49
C ASP A 83 13.98 -1.74 1.56
N VAL A 84 14.73 -1.28 2.57
CA VAL A 84 15.17 -2.11 3.72
C VAL A 84 13.98 -2.56 4.58
N LEU A 85 12.98 -1.70 4.73
CA LEU A 85 11.80 -1.96 5.56
C LEU A 85 10.67 -2.66 4.80
N ARG A 86 10.72 -2.68 3.47
CA ARG A 86 9.70 -3.30 2.61
C ARG A 86 9.39 -4.75 2.98
N PRO A 87 10.37 -5.65 3.19
CA PRO A 87 10.08 -7.04 3.58
C PRO A 87 9.27 -7.15 4.87
N SER A 88 9.53 -6.26 5.83
CA SER A 88 8.81 -6.24 7.11
C SER A 88 7.35 -5.77 6.92
N LEU A 89 7.13 -4.76 6.08
CA LEU A 89 5.80 -4.30 5.73
C LEU A 89 5.03 -5.33 4.90
N GLU A 90 5.70 -6.06 4.00
CA GLU A 90 5.12 -7.18 3.24
C GLU A 90 4.72 -8.33 4.15
N ALA A 91 5.53 -8.64 5.18
CA ALA A 91 5.18 -9.65 6.18
C ALA A 91 3.91 -9.29 6.95
N ALA A 92 3.77 -8.02 7.38
CA ALA A 92 2.54 -7.53 8.01
C ALA A 92 1.35 -7.60 7.05
N ALA A 93 1.53 -7.17 5.81
CA ALA A 93 0.49 -7.17 4.79
C ALA A 93 0.02 -8.59 4.43
N SER A 94 0.91 -9.58 4.41
CA SER A 94 0.57 -10.98 4.10
C SER A 94 -0.46 -11.58 5.06
N VAL A 95 -0.48 -11.11 6.30
CA VAL A 95 -1.45 -11.53 7.33
C VAL A 95 -2.86 -11.02 7.01
N LEU A 96 -2.98 -9.91 6.27
CA LEU A 96 -4.26 -9.32 5.89
C LEU A 96 -4.97 -10.11 4.76
N GLY A 97 -4.25 -11.06 4.14
CA GLY A 97 -4.79 -11.92 3.08
C GLY A 97 -4.19 -11.62 1.71
N VAL A 98 -4.89 -12.04 0.67
CA VAL A 98 -4.46 -11.84 -0.72
C VAL A 98 -4.63 -10.38 -1.11
N GLY A 99 -3.55 -9.75 -1.55
CA GLY A 99 -3.55 -8.34 -1.95
C GLY A 99 -2.16 -7.88 -2.38
N VAL A 100 -2.04 -6.58 -2.62
CA VAL A 100 -0.81 -5.92 -3.04
C VAL A 100 -0.47 -4.80 -2.07
N LEU A 101 0.75 -4.82 -1.55
CA LEU A 101 1.32 -3.68 -0.83
C LEU A 101 1.83 -2.68 -1.86
N GLY A 102 1.35 -1.44 -1.77
CA GLY A 102 1.84 -0.32 -2.58
C GLY A 102 3.27 0.09 -2.21
N ASP A 103 3.74 1.15 -2.85
CA ASP A 103 5.07 1.67 -2.58
C ASP A 103 5.15 2.23 -1.15
N ALA A 104 6.20 1.82 -0.45
CA ALA A 104 6.53 2.40 0.83
C ALA A 104 7.15 3.80 0.61
N ARG A 105 6.70 4.78 1.39
CA ARG A 105 7.15 6.18 1.28
C ARG A 105 7.60 6.68 2.64
N ARG A 106 8.69 7.43 2.64
CA ARG A 106 9.12 8.15 3.83
C ARG A 106 8.38 9.47 3.91
N GLU A 107 7.43 9.57 4.82
CA GLU A 107 6.60 10.76 5.04
C GLU A 107 6.07 10.81 6.47
N SER A 108 5.41 11.90 6.82
CA SER A 108 4.79 12.01 8.13
C SER A 108 3.64 11.03 8.30
N ALA A 109 3.77 10.12 9.25
CA ALA A 109 2.76 9.15 9.64
C ALA A 109 1.80 9.69 10.74
N ALA A 110 2.00 10.93 11.20
CA ALA A 110 1.28 11.51 12.33
C ALA A 110 -0.25 11.48 12.14
N SER A 111 -0.74 11.74 10.91
CA SER A 111 -2.17 11.69 10.61
C SER A 111 -2.75 10.29 10.73
N LEU A 112 -1.99 9.25 10.37
CA LEU A 112 -2.43 7.87 10.51
C LEU A 112 -2.43 7.45 11.99
N PHE A 113 -1.40 7.80 12.75
CA PHE A 113 -1.35 7.50 14.19
C PHE A 113 -2.40 8.25 15.00
N ALA A 114 -2.81 9.45 14.57
CA ALA A 114 -3.86 10.24 15.23
C ALA A 114 -5.29 9.74 14.92
N ASP A 115 -5.43 8.85 13.93
CA ASP A 115 -6.73 8.32 13.54
C ASP A 115 -7.24 7.31 14.60
N PRO A 116 -8.46 7.47 15.14
CA PRO A 116 -9.00 6.58 16.16
C PRO A 116 -9.24 5.14 15.70
N GLU A 117 -9.29 4.89 14.38
CA GLU A 117 -9.43 3.54 13.82
C GLU A 117 -8.07 2.85 13.68
N THR A 118 -6.96 3.56 13.90
CA THR A 118 -5.62 2.99 13.85
C THR A 118 -5.31 2.27 15.16
N VAL A 119 -4.97 0.99 15.05
CA VAL A 119 -4.41 0.23 16.18
C VAL A 119 -2.91 0.46 16.21
N VAL A 120 -2.43 0.97 17.34
CA VAL A 120 -1.03 1.33 17.53
C VAL A 120 -0.33 0.26 18.37
N PHE A 121 0.85 -0.14 17.92
CA PHE A 121 1.73 -1.07 18.63
C PHE A 121 3.06 -0.39 18.94
N GLU A 122 3.56 -0.61 20.16
CA GLU A 122 4.91 -0.27 20.54
C GLU A 122 5.82 -1.47 20.20
N LEU A 123 6.91 -1.18 19.50
CA LEU A 123 7.94 -2.16 19.16
C LEU A 123 9.06 -2.04 20.18
N THR A 124 9.28 -3.11 20.98
CA THR A 124 10.26 -3.11 22.07
C THR A 124 11.38 -4.10 21.85
N ALA A 125 12.61 -3.67 22.12
CA ALA A 125 13.80 -4.53 22.20
C ALA A 125 14.30 -4.56 23.64
N GLY A 126 14.36 -5.75 24.27
CA GLY A 126 14.82 -5.86 25.65
C GLY A 126 14.03 -5.03 26.68
N GLY A 127 12.76 -4.71 26.37
CA GLY A 127 11.91 -3.88 27.21
C GLY A 127 12.06 -2.36 27.02
N GLN A 128 12.87 -1.93 26.05
CA GLN A 128 12.99 -0.52 25.66
C GLN A 128 12.25 -0.24 24.35
N PRO A 129 11.53 0.89 24.25
CA PRO A 129 10.88 1.29 23.00
C PRO A 129 11.90 1.50 21.87
N SER A 130 11.69 0.83 20.75
CA SER A 130 12.53 0.91 19.56
C SER A 130 11.78 1.51 18.38
N GLY A 131 10.45 1.66 18.49
CA GLY A 131 9.60 2.24 17.47
C GLY A 131 8.13 1.97 17.70
N TRP A 132 7.33 2.36 16.71
CA TRP A 132 5.88 2.15 16.73
C TRP A 132 5.38 1.72 15.37
N PHE A 133 4.40 0.84 15.39
CA PHE A 133 3.69 0.37 14.20
C PHE A 133 2.22 0.72 14.31
N GLY A 134 1.67 1.39 13.30
CA GLY A 134 0.25 1.72 13.17
C GLY A 134 -0.38 0.91 12.06
N LEU A 135 -1.51 0.27 12.32
CA LEU A 135 -2.29 -0.45 11.33
C LEU A 135 -3.74 0.01 11.39
N ARG A 136 -4.22 0.57 10.28
CA ARG A 136 -5.61 0.93 10.07
C ARG A 136 -6.21 0.04 8.99
N VAL A 137 -7.12 -0.84 9.35
CA VAL A 137 -7.84 -1.68 8.40
C VAL A 137 -9.09 -0.94 7.93
N ARG A 138 -9.17 -0.71 6.62
CA ARG A 138 -10.35 -0.15 5.96
C ARG A 138 -11.26 -1.32 5.55
N GLN A 139 -12.49 -1.32 6.06
CA GLN A 139 -13.49 -2.27 5.58
C GLN A 139 -13.91 -1.83 4.18
N ASN A 140 -13.51 -2.60 3.17
CA ASN A 140 -14.12 -2.47 1.85
C ASN A 140 -15.58 -2.87 2.03
N GLY A 141 -16.50 -1.91 1.86
CA GLY A 141 -17.92 -2.17 2.02
C GLY A 141 -18.36 -3.30 1.08
N THR A 142 -18.55 -4.48 1.63
CA THR A 142 -19.30 -5.55 0.96
C THR A 142 -20.75 -5.06 0.83
N VAL A 143 -21.20 -4.84 -0.40
CA VAL A 143 -22.61 -4.64 -0.70
C VAL A 143 -23.31 -5.97 -0.41
N GLY A 144 -23.66 -6.19 0.85
CA GLY A 144 -24.53 -7.29 1.27
C GLY A 144 -25.97 -6.99 0.87
N ALA A 145 -26.67 -8.01 0.40
CA ALA A 145 -28.06 -7.99 -0.03
C ALA A 145 -29.01 -7.27 0.95
N PRO A 146 -30.14 -6.73 0.47
CA PRO A 146 -30.95 -5.73 1.16
C PRO A 146 -31.78 -6.35 2.29
N ALA A 147 -31.44 -6.04 3.53
CA ALA A 147 -32.36 -6.11 4.66
C ALA A 147 -32.74 -4.67 5.03
N GLY A 148 -34.02 -4.35 4.81
CA GLY A 148 -34.54 -3.00 4.98
C GLY A 148 -34.33 -2.42 6.38
N ARG A 149 -33.73 -1.23 6.42
CA ARG A 149 -33.81 -0.27 7.51
C ARG A 149 -33.72 1.16 6.98
N PRO A 150 -34.36 2.14 7.64
CA PRO A 150 -34.56 3.46 7.05
C PRO A 150 -33.26 4.21 6.84
N ALA A 151 -33.19 4.90 5.72
CA ALA A 151 -32.10 5.76 5.33
C ALA A 151 -31.82 6.84 6.38
N THR A 152 -30.75 6.65 7.15
CA THR A 152 -30.12 7.73 7.88
C THR A 152 -29.20 8.45 6.90
N SER A 153 -29.48 9.69 6.62
CA SER A 153 -28.73 10.56 5.73
C SER A 153 -27.26 10.56 6.13
N ILE A 154 -26.39 10.07 5.20
CA ILE A 154 -24.94 10.20 5.29
C ILE A 154 -24.62 11.71 5.26
N PRO A 155 -23.86 12.24 6.22
CA PRO A 155 -23.42 13.63 6.14
C PRO A 155 -22.52 13.78 4.92
N THR A 156 -22.96 14.55 3.94
CA THR A 156 -22.28 14.83 2.66
C THR A 156 -20.96 15.62 2.84
N GLY A 157 -20.53 15.84 4.09
CA GLY A 157 -19.38 16.71 4.43
C GLY A 157 -17.99 16.10 4.18
N ASN A 158 -17.86 14.76 4.04
CA ASN A 158 -16.53 14.14 3.93
C ASN A 158 -16.16 13.66 2.52
N LEU A 159 -17.09 13.60 1.58
CA LEU A 159 -16.79 13.19 0.20
C LEU A 159 -15.94 14.23 -0.55
N GLY A 160 -15.98 15.52 -0.15
CA GLY A 160 -15.14 16.55 -0.74
C GLY A 160 -13.63 16.42 -0.44
N ARG A 161 -13.27 15.66 0.58
CA ARG A 161 -11.84 15.42 0.93
C ARG A 161 -11.21 14.30 0.13
N ILE A 162 -12.02 13.39 -0.43
CA ILE A 162 -11.55 12.26 -1.26
C ILE A 162 -11.27 12.73 -2.70
N ASN A 163 -11.87 13.83 -3.12
CA ASN A 163 -11.73 14.34 -4.49
C ASN A 163 -10.31 14.85 -4.84
N ASN A 164 -9.45 15.05 -3.84
CA ASN A 164 -8.09 15.55 -4.02
C ASN A 164 -6.99 14.49 -3.80
N VAL A 165 -7.37 13.22 -3.70
CA VAL A 165 -6.37 12.13 -3.61
C VAL A 165 -5.87 11.83 -5.01
N GLU A 166 -4.60 12.08 -5.25
CA GLU A 166 -3.94 11.69 -6.49
C GLU A 166 -3.76 10.17 -6.54
N MET A 167 -4.14 9.58 -7.65
CA MET A 167 -3.99 8.14 -7.90
C MET A 167 -3.31 7.92 -9.23
N THR A 168 -2.49 6.87 -9.33
CA THR A 168 -1.80 6.53 -10.57
C THR A 168 -2.77 5.84 -11.54
N LEU A 169 -2.95 6.46 -12.70
CA LEU A 169 -3.65 5.88 -13.84
C LEU A 169 -2.61 5.31 -14.82
N THR A 170 -2.70 4.02 -15.12
CA THR A 170 -1.85 3.34 -16.09
C THR A 170 -2.70 2.92 -17.29
N VAL A 171 -2.19 3.15 -18.50
CA VAL A 171 -2.82 2.67 -19.74
C VAL A 171 -1.94 1.59 -20.35
N GLU A 172 -2.44 0.35 -20.43
CA GLU A 172 -1.73 -0.79 -21.00
C GLU A 172 -2.29 -1.10 -22.39
N ILE A 173 -1.42 -1.06 -23.39
CA ILE A 173 -1.78 -1.39 -24.78
C ILE A 173 -1.62 -2.88 -25.10
N GLY A 174 -0.93 -3.63 -24.25
CA GLY A 174 -0.70 -5.07 -24.38
C GLY A 174 0.44 -5.52 -23.48
N ARG A 175 0.62 -6.83 -23.41
CA ARG A 175 1.63 -7.50 -22.59
C ARG A 175 2.34 -8.56 -23.40
N THR A 176 3.55 -8.91 -23.00
CA THR A 176 4.23 -10.09 -23.52
C THR A 176 4.98 -10.80 -22.40
N ARG A 177 5.29 -12.07 -22.62
CA ARG A 177 6.12 -12.85 -21.71
C ARG A 177 7.36 -13.31 -22.46
N MET A 178 8.52 -13.04 -21.90
CA MET A 178 9.79 -13.48 -22.48
C MET A 178 10.73 -14.00 -21.39
N SER A 179 11.72 -14.78 -21.81
CA SER A 179 12.72 -15.28 -20.88
C SER A 179 13.69 -14.17 -20.46
N VAL A 180 14.33 -14.33 -19.30
CA VAL A 180 15.38 -13.40 -18.84
C VAL A 180 16.51 -13.30 -19.89
N ARG A 181 16.82 -14.41 -20.57
CA ARG A 181 17.81 -14.41 -21.65
C ARG A 181 17.43 -13.47 -22.78
N ASP A 182 16.16 -13.48 -23.18
CA ASP A 182 15.66 -12.65 -24.27
C ASP A 182 15.67 -11.18 -23.87
N VAL A 183 15.32 -10.88 -22.60
CA VAL A 183 15.41 -9.51 -22.05
C VAL A 183 16.85 -9.00 -22.05
N LEU A 184 17.80 -9.81 -21.59
CA LEU A 184 19.22 -9.44 -21.57
C LEU A 184 19.86 -9.36 -22.96
N GLY A 185 19.26 -9.99 -23.96
CA GLY A 185 19.68 -9.96 -25.37
C GLY A 185 19.00 -8.86 -26.19
N MET A 186 18.16 -8.00 -25.60
CA MET A 186 17.50 -6.93 -26.36
C MET A 186 18.52 -5.85 -26.78
N GLU A 187 18.44 -5.47 -28.02
CA GLU A 187 19.25 -4.40 -28.60
C GLU A 187 18.36 -3.23 -29.06
N PRO A 188 18.89 -1.99 -29.11
CA PRO A 188 18.16 -0.86 -29.69
C PRO A 188 17.68 -1.16 -31.11
N GLY A 189 16.38 -0.99 -31.35
CA GLY A 189 15.72 -1.30 -32.62
C GLY A 189 15.05 -2.69 -32.64
N ALA A 190 15.17 -3.51 -31.61
CA ALA A 190 14.44 -4.76 -31.50
C ALA A 190 12.92 -4.50 -31.43
N VAL A 191 12.13 -5.31 -32.11
CA VAL A 191 10.66 -5.25 -32.08
C VAL A 191 10.16 -6.34 -31.15
N VAL A 192 9.35 -5.94 -30.17
CA VAL A 192 8.70 -6.86 -29.23
C VAL A 192 7.21 -6.90 -29.57
N GLU A 193 6.71 -8.08 -29.93
CA GLU A 193 5.29 -8.29 -30.18
C GLU A 193 4.50 -8.37 -28.86
N LEU A 194 3.33 -7.74 -28.84
CA LEU A 194 2.41 -7.76 -27.72
C LEU A 194 1.24 -8.72 -28.01
N ASP A 195 0.54 -9.14 -26.95
CA ASP A 195 -0.60 -10.05 -26.98
C ASP A 195 -1.89 -9.45 -27.56
N ARG A 196 -1.84 -8.18 -28.02
CA ARG A 196 -3.01 -7.46 -28.57
C ARG A 196 -2.75 -6.97 -29.99
N SER A 197 -3.80 -7.03 -30.79
CA SER A 197 -3.77 -6.48 -32.16
C SER A 197 -3.82 -4.95 -32.17
N ALA A 198 -3.26 -4.36 -33.22
CA ALA A 198 -3.37 -2.92 -33.46
C ALA A 198 -4.84 -2.49 -33.55
N GLY A 199 -5.21 -1.48 -32.79
CA GLY A 199 -6.60 -0.99 -32.69
C GLY A 199 -7.47 -1.70 -31.63
N ALA A 200 -6.96 -2.70 -30.93
CA ALA A 200 -7.65 -3.26 -29.75
C ALA A 200 -7.72 -2.20 -28.64
N PRO A 201 -8.81 -2.19 -27.84
CA PRO A 201 -8.92 -1.28 -26.71
C PRO A 201 -7.79 -1.49 -25.72
N ALA A 202 -7.20 -0.40 -25.25
CA ALA A 202 -6.23 -0.41 -24.16
C ALA A 202 -6.93 -0.60 -22.81
N ASP A 203 -6.24 -1.25 -21.88
CA ASP A 203 -6.72 -1.40 -20.51
C ASP A 203 -6.34 -0.15 -19.69
N VAL A 204 -7.30 0.39 -18.97
CA VAL A 204 -7.11 1.54 -18.08
C VAL A 204 -7.15 1.03 -16.64
N LEU A 205 -6.01 1.14 -15.97
CA LEU A 205 -5.84 0.65 -14.61
C LEU A 205 -5.67 1.83 -13.66
N LEU A 206 -6.35 1.78 -12.53
CA LEU A 206 -6.17 2.71 -11.41
C LEU A 206 -5.50 1.95 -10.26
N ASN A 207 -4.29 2.35 -9.90
CA ASN A 207 -3.46 1.64 -8.92
C ASN A 207 -3.37 0.12 -9.21
N GLY A 208 -3.18 -0.26 -10.48
CA GLY A 208 -3.06 -1.65 -10.91
C GLY A 208 -4.39 -2.41 -11.08
N ARG A 209 -5.53 -1.79 -10.77
CA ARG A 209 -6.86 -2.39 -10.96
C ARG A 209 -7.49 -1.91 -12.24
N LEU A 210 -7.93 -2.83 -13.09
CA LEU A 210 -8.66 -2.52 -14.31
C LEU A 210 -10.01 -1.85 -13.97
N ILE A 211 -10.20 -0.62 -14.48
CA ILE A 211 -11.41 0.19 -14.24
C ILE A 211 -12.14 0.56 -15.53
N ALA A 212 -11.44 0.55 -16.67
CA ALA A 212 -12.02 0.94 -17.93
C ALA A 212 -11.26 0.36 -19.12
N HIS A 213 -11.86 0.39 -20.28
CA HIS A 213 -11.19 0.23 -21.56
C HIS A 213 -11.20 1.55 -22.31
N GLY A 214 -10.17 1.80 -23.11
CA GLY A 214 -10.03 3.03 -23.86
C GLY A 214 -9.29 2.85 -25.16
N GLU A 215 -9.33 3.87 -25.98
CA GLU A 215 -8.60 3.97 -27.24
C GLU A 215 -7.46 4.97 -27.08
N VAL A 216 -6.25 4.57 -27.45
CA VAL A 216 -5.11 5.48 -27.45
C VAL A 216 -5.25 6.47 -28.59
N VAL A 217 -5.22 7.73 -28.27
CA VAL A 217 -5.34 8.85 -29.22
C VAL A 217 -4.17 9.81 -29.05
N VAL A 218 -3.92 10.63 -30.06
CA VAL A 218 -2.93 11.70 -30.01
C VAL A 218 -3.67 13.03 -29.96
N VAL A 219 -3.33 13.85 -28.98
CA VAL A 219 -3.86 15.22 -28.83
C VAL A 219 -2.66 16.17 -28.81
N ASP A 220 -2.60 17.06 -29.77
CA ASP A 220 -1.56 18.07 -29.99
C ASP A 220 -0.12 17.53 -30.17
N GLN A 221 0.34 16.50 -29.72
CA GLN A 221 1.61 15.77 -29.83
C GLN A 221 1.79 14.80 -28.66
N ASP A 222 0.84 14.80 -27.71
CA ASP A 222 0.86 13.93 -26.54
C ASP A 222 -0.07 12.74 -26.71
N TYR A 223 0.31 11.62 -26.12
CA TYR A 223 -0.58 10.46 -26.02
C TYR A 223 -1.67 10.73 -24.99
N ALA A 224 -2.90 10.45 -25.38
CA ALA A 224 -4.07 10.49 -24.50
C ALA A 224 -4.87 9.18 -24.62
N VAL A 225 -5.77 8.92 -23.70
CA VAL A 225 -6.71 7.80 -23.78
C VAL A 225 -8.14 8.33 -23.82
N ARG A 226 -8.89 7.90 -24.83
CA ARG A 226 -10.32 8.11 -24.92
C ARG A 226 -11.02 6.93 -24.26
N ILE A 227 -11.71 7.14 -23.14
CA ILE A 227 -12.44 6.07 -22.46
C ILE A 227 -13.62 5.63 -23.35
N THR A 228 -13.67 4.34 -23.65
CA THR A 228 -14.73 3.72 -24.47
C THR A 228 -15.71 2.92 -23.64
N LYS A 229 -15.27 2.33 -22.52
CA LYS A 229 -16.12 1.58 -21.61
C LYS A 229 -15.59 1.72 -20.18
N ILE A 230 -16.47 2.07 -19.24
CA ILE A 230 -16.16 1.98 -17.79
C ILE A 230 -16.66 0.63 -17.31
N LEU A 231 -15.83 -0.06 -16.53
CA LEU A 231 -16.16 -1.35 -15.94
C LEU A 231 -16.73 -1.11 -14.54
N ASP A 232 -17.97 -1.53 -14.31
CA ASP A 232 -18.54 -1.54 -12.98
C ASP A 232 -17.84 -2.59 -12.12
N VAL A 233 -17.57 -2.23 -10.86
CA VAL A 233 -16.85 -3.07 -9.87
C VAL A 233 -17.55 -4.43 -9.64
N ALA A 234 -18.77 -4.57 -10.08
CA ALA A 234 -19.59 -5.78 -9.92
C ALA A 234 -19.33 -6.90 -10.97
N GLU A 235 -18.66 -6.58 -12.09
CA GLU A 235 -18.44 -7.56 -13.18
C GLU A 235 -17.06 -8.24 -13.15
N SER A 236 -16.23 -7.98 -12.14
CA SER A 236 -14.85 -8.51 -12.04
C SER A 236 -14.69 -9.55 -10.92
N LEU A 237 -15.69 -10.39 -10.70
CA LEU A 237 -15.62 -11.59 -9.84
C LEU A 237 -15.68 -12.87 -10.66
#